data_e9478fc3d1c0bea14027ef11570fc9be
#
_entry.id   e9478fc3d1c0bea14027ef11570fc9be
#
_cell.length_a   1.000
_cell.length_b   1.000
_cell.length_c   1.000
_cell.angle_alpha   90.00
_cell.angle_beta   90.00
_cell.angle_gamma   90.00
#
_symmetry.space_group_name_H-M   'P 1'
#
loop_
_entity.id
_entity.type
_entity.pdbx_description
1 polymer ?
#
loop_
_entity_poly.entity_id
_entity_poly.type
_entity_poly.pdbx_seq_one_letter_code
_entity_poly.pdbx_strand_id
1 'polypeptide(L)'
;CIDCFEEDKVFVPEPSWKMNKHNFGWFKGDTVNMGVGQGYLVSTPIQLAKYAYIMANKGKFSDLSLKKDLVKSEKNIEFNKFSNDDWFKLHESMVNVIEGNTGTARRLRERKNYIVAAKTGTAELVSGDNREQYSDTRLDDSLRDHALIIAFGPMPNPRYAVSVVVENGESGGSGAGPVATS
;
A
#
# COMPACT_ATOMS: atom_id res chain seq x y z
N CYS A 1 -4.36 10.17 12.41
CA CYS A 1 -3.50 10.71 13.47
C CYS A 1 -3.28 9.62 14.51
N ILE A 2 -2.03 9.33 14.85
CA ILE A 2 -1.67 8.47 15.98
C ILE A 2 -1.46 9.38 17.17
N ASP A 3 -2.40 9.36 18.13
CA ASP A 3 -2.37 10.17 19.34
C ASP A 3 -2.12 11.67 19.10
N CYS A 4 -2.42 12.15 17.88
CA CYS A 4 -2.45 13.55 17.46
C CYS A 4 -1.15 14.34 17.56
N PHE A 5 0.00 13.70 17.44
CA PHE A 5 1.24 14.40 17.21
C PHE A 5 1.52 14.42 15.69
N GLU A 6 1.66 15.59 15.15
CA GLU A 6 2.15 16.02 13.83
C GLU A 6 2.40 14.89 12.80
N GLU A 7 1.36 14.07 12.50
CA GLU A 7 1.42 13.12 11.40
C GLU A 7 1.24 13.90 10.10
N ASP A 8 2.14 13.74 9.16
CA ASP A 8 1.98 14.25 7.81
C ASP A 8 0.68 13.71 7.20
N LYS A 9 -0.08 14.60 6.57
CA LYS A 9 -1.30 14.18 5.89
C LYS A 9 -0.96 13.46 4.60
N VAL A 10 -1.78 12.46 4.22
CA VAL A 10 -1.76 11.93 2.87
C VAL A 10 -1.84 13.11 1.89
N PHE A 11 -0.90 13.18 0.99
CA PHE A 11 -0.94 14.16 -0.06
C PHE A 11 -1.58 13.55 -1.31
N VAL A 12 -2.78 14.03 -1.63
CA VAL A 12 -3.48 13.69 -2.87
C VAL A 12 -3.36 14.90 -3.80
N PRO A 13 -2.62 14.77 -4.91
CA PRO A 13 -2.43 15.89 -5.83
C PRO A 13 -3.73 16.26 -6.54
N GLU A 14 -3.89 17.54 -6.83
CA GLU A 14 -5.02 18.08 -7.57
C GLU A 14 -4.55 19.02 -8.71
N PRO A 15 -5.39 19.31 -9.71
CA PRO A 15 -5.00 20.15 -10.86
C PRO A 15 -4.48 21.53 -10.47
N SER A 16 -5.12 22.18 -9.49
CA SER A 16 -4.73 23.49 -8.97
C SER A 16 -3.35 23.46 -8.33
N TRP A 17 -3.06 22.43 -7.53
CA TRP A 17 -1.74 22.24 -6.93
C TRP A 17 -0.65 22.06 -8.00
N LYS A 18 -0.91 21.20 -9.00
CA LYS A 18 0.07 20.97 -10.07
C LYS A 18 0.36 22.23 -10.86
N MET A 19 -0.68 23.01 -11.22
CA MET A 19 -0.50 24.27 -11.88
C MET A 19 0.33 25.24 -11.06
N ASN A 20 0.05 25.38 -9.76
CA ASN A 20 0.73 26.32 -8.88
C ASN A 20 2.19 25.91 -8.62
N LYS A 21 2.49 24.62 -8.53
CA LYS A 21 3.83 24.13 -8.17
C LYS A 21 4.75 23.97 -9.38
N HIS A 22 4.19 23.53 -10.49
CA HIS A 22 4.98 23.13 -11.67
C HIS A 22 4.73 24.00 -12.91
N ASN A 23 3.77 24.92 -12.86
CA ASN A 23 3.30 25.72 -14.03
C ASN A 23 2.81 24.89 -15.21
N PHE A 24 2.34 23.68 -14.95
CA PHE A 24 1.75 22.78 -15.94
C PHE A 24 0.34 22.37 -15.55
N GLY A 25 -0.54 22.26 -16.57
CA GLY A 25 -1.90 21.74 -16.39
C GLY A 25 -1.91 20.25 -16.03
N TRP A 26 -3.08 19.78 -15.65
CA TRP A 26 -3.32 18.36 -15.38
C TRP A 26 -3.50 17.59 -16.70
N PHE A 27 -2.74 16.52 -16.89
CA PHE A 27 -2.83 15.66 -18.07
C PHE A 27 -3.60 14.37 -17.73
N LYS A 28 -4.14 13.70 -18.74
CA LYS A 28 -4.80 12.38 -18.56
C LYS A 28 -3.85 11.35 -17.94
N GLY A 29 -2.56 11.41 -18.28
CA GLY A 29 -1.52 10.55 -17.70
C GLY A 29 -1.36 10.73 -16.19
N ASP A 30 -1.55 11.94 -15.66
CA ASP A 30 -1.50 12.17 -14.20
C ASP A 30 -2.60 11.39 -13.48
N THR A 31 -3.82 11.36 -14.05
CA THR A 31 -4.93 10.58 -13.48
C THR A 31 -4.64 9.09 -13.50
N VAL A 32 -4.06 8.57 -14.59
CA VAL A 32 -3.70 7.15 -14.71
C VAL A 32 -2.62 6.80 -13.70
N ASN A 33 -1.56 7.59 -13.61
CA ASN A 33 -0.46 7.38 -12.67
C ASN A 33 -0.98 7.41 -11.23
N MET A 34 -1.78 8.41 -10.87
CA MET A 34 -2.38 8.49 -9.54
C MET A 34 -3.28 7.29 -9.23
N GLY A 35 -4.03 6.80 -10.24
CA GLY A 35 -4.92 5.64 -10.11
C GLY A 35 -4.20 4.33 -9.77
N VAL A 36 -2.93 4.20 -10.12
CA VAL A 36 -2.08 3.05 -9.77
C VAL A 36 -1.17 3.31 -8.57
N GLY A 37 -1.32 4.47 -7.90
CA GLY A 37 -0.53 4.82 -6.72
C GLY A 37 0.86 5.37 -7.02
N GLN A 38 1.08 5.85 -8.24
CA GLN A 38 2.32 6.48 -8.70
C GLN A 38 2.18 7.99 -8.85
N GLY A 39 3.21 8.65 -9.35
CA GLY A 39 3.24 10.09 -9.61
C GLY A 39 3.38 10.90 -8.32
N TYR A 40 2.51 11.88 -8.14
CA TYR A 40 2.60 12.83 -7.02
C TYR A 40 1.87 12.39 -5.74
N LEU A 41 1.25 11.20 -5.73
CA LEU A 41 0.60 10.66 -4.54
C LEU A 41 1.64 10.29 -3.48
N VAL A 42 1.49 10.84 -2.26
CA VAL A 42 2.42 10.55 -1.15
C VAL A 42 1.64 10.08 0.07
N SER A 43 2.11 8.99 0.68
CA SER A 43 1.59 8.49 1.94
C SER A 43 2.72 7.97 2.84
N THR A 44 2.48 7.98 4.14
CA THR A 44 3.42 7.43 5.11
C THR A 44 3.17 5.92 5.31
N PRO A 45 4.17 5.14 5.78
CA PRO A 45 3.97 3.72 6.10
C PRO A 45 2.83 3.47 7.07
N ILE A 46 2.62 4.35 8.05
CA ILE A 46 1.53 4.20 9.02
C ILE A 46 0.16 4.42 8.38
N GLN A 47 0.05 5.30 7.39
CA GLN A 47 -1.19 5.50 6.63
C GLN A 47 -1.51 4.27 5.79
N LEU A 48 -0.50 3.62 5.21
CA LEU A 48 -0.66 2.34 4.51
C LEU A 48 -1.08 1.23 5.47
N ALA A 49 -0.54 1.17 6.69
CA ALA A 49 -0.98 0.22 7.72
C ALA A 49 -2.43 0.48 8.13
N LYS A 50 -2.83 1.76 8.29
CA LYS A 50 -4.23 2.14 8.55
C LYS A 50 -5.14 1.74 7.40
N TYR A 51 -4.69 1.90 6.15
CA TYR A 51 -5.42 1.42 4.98
C TYR A 51 -5.64 -0.10 5.01
N ALA A 52 -4.58 -0.87 5.31
CA ALA A 52 -4.68 -2.32 5.49
C ALA A 52 -5.67 -2.70 6.61
N TYR A 53 -5.65 -1.98 7.73
CA TYR A 53 -6.60 -2.15 8.84
C TYR A 53 -8.05 -1.89 8.41
N ILE A 54 -8.32 -0.83 7.65
CA ILE A 54 -9.65 -0.52 7.11
C ILE A 54 -10.13 -1.62 6.17
N MET A 55 -9.25 -2.11 5.28
CA MET A 55 -9.58 -3.21 4.38
C MET A 55 -9.89 -4.50 5.14
N ALA A 56 -9.09 -4.85 6.14
CA ALA A 56 -9.29 -6.00 7.01
C ALA A 56 -10.67 -6.00 7.68
N ASN A 57 -11.13 -4.83 8.11
CA ASN A 57 -12.38 -4.63 8.85
C ASN A 57 -13.56 -4.18 7.98
N LYS A 58 -13.49 -4.36 6.67
CA LYS A 58 -14.57 -4.04 5.73
C LYS A 58 -15.09 -2.60 5.85
N GLY A 59 -14.16 -1.64 5.94
CA GLY A 59 -14.46 -0.22 6.04
C GLY A 59 -14.60 0.32 7.47
N LYS A 60 -14.69 -0.54 8.47
CA LYS A 60 -14.74 -0.12 9.88
C LYS A 60 -13.33 0.17 10.40
N PHE A 61 -13.18 1.21 11.19
CA PHE A 61 -11.90 1.57 11.77
C PHE A 61 -12.07 2.44 13.02
N SER A 62 -11.00 2.56 13.79
CA SER A 62 -10.85 3.57 14.83
C SER A 62 -9.58 4.38 14.56
N ASP A 63 -9.44 5.51 15.23
CA ASP A 63 -8.17 6.23 15.18
C ASP A 63 -7.08 5.39 15.84
N LEU A 64 -5.89 5.39 15.22
CA LEU A 64 -4.76 4.64 15.73
C LEU A 64 -4.28 5.22 17.06
N SER A 65 -3.76 4.37 17.95
CA SER A 65 -3.16 4.77 19.22
C SER A 65 -1.94 3.91 19.53
N LEU A 66 -0.91 4.54 20.07
CA LEU A 66 0.22 3.84 20.69
C LEU A 66 -0.10 3.40 22.12
N LYS A 67 -1.16 3.93 22.73
CA LYS A 67 -1.60 3.57 24.08
C LYS A 67 -2.56 2.39 24.02
N LYS A 68 -2.20 1.29 24.69
CA LYS A 68 -2.93 0.02 24.67
C LYS A 68 -4.36 0.13 25.19
N ASP A 69 -4.58 0.96 26.20
CA ASP A 69 -5.85 1.01 26.93
C ASP A 69 -6.79 2.14 26.48
N LEU A 70 -6.43 2.83 25.42
CA LEU A 70 -7.25 3.90 24.89
C LEU A 70 -8.34 3.34 23.96
N VAL A 71 -9.56 3.22 24.49
CA VAL A 71 -10.73 2.86 23.68
C VAL A 71 -11.14 4.08 22.84
N LYS A 72 -10.98 3.97 21.53
CA LYS A 72 -11.42 4.99 20.57
C LYS A 72 -12.74 4.59 19.93
N SER A 73 -13.57 5.58 19.59
CA SER A 73 -14.85 5.33 18.91
C SER A 73 -14.64 4.69 17.54
N GLU A 74 -15.44 3.66 17.26
CA GLU A 74 -15.48 3.06 15.91
C GLU A 74 -16.04 4.07 14.91
N LYS A 75 -15.42 4.15 13.77
CA LYS A 75 -15.82 4.93 12.60
C LYS A 75 -16.08 3.97 11.44
N ASN A 76 -16.87 4.38 10.49
CA ASN A 76 -17.13 3.63 9.28
C ASN A 76 -16.94 4.52 8.05
N ILE A 77 -16.23 4.01 7.05
CA ILE A 77 -16.21 4.64 5.73
C ILE A 77 -17.36 4.03 4.94
N GLU A 78 -18.36 4.84 4.68
CA GLU A 78 -19.47 4.44 3.82
C GLU A 78 -18.99 4.42 2.36
N PHE A 79 -18.64 3.26 1.90
CA PHE A 79 -18.52 3.00 0.47
C PHE A 79 -19.92 2.76 -0.09
N ASN A 80 -20.64 3.81 -0.47
CA ASN A 80 -22.05 3.83 -0.84
C ASN A 80 -22.49 2.77 -1.88
N LYS A 81 -21.59 1.97 -2.41
CA LYS A 81 -21.87 0.93 -3.40
C LYS A 81 -21.17 -0.41 -3.08
N PHE A 82 -20.50 -0.53 -1.93
CA PHE A 82 -19.78 -1.76 -1.57
C PHE A 82 -20.72 -2.71 -0.79
N SER A 83 -21.03 -3.84 -1.39
CA SER A 83 -21.79 -4.93 -0.77
C SER A 83 -20.88 -5.87 0.02
N ASN A 84 -21.45 -6.78 0.79
CA ASN A 84 -20.70 -7.85 1.46
C ASN A 84 -19.98 -8.75 0.44
N ASP A 85 -20.54 -8.94 -0.74
CA ASP A 85 -19.94 -9.72 -1.82
C ASP A 85 -18.69 -9.01 -2.39
N ASP A 86 -18.72 -7.68 -2.50
CA ASP A 86 -17.55 -6.91 -2.94
C ASP A 86 -16.40 -7.00 -1.92
N TRP A 87 -16.71 -6.96 -0.62
CA TRP A 87 -15.72 -7.18 0.43
C TRP A 87 -15.15 -8.59 0.40
N PHE A 88 -15.98 -9.59 0.14
CA PHE A 88 -15.55 -10.97 0.00
C PHE A 88 -14.59 -11.12 -1.18
N LYS A 89 -14.96 -10.60 -2.36
CA LYS A 89 -14.13 -10.62 -3.56
C LYS A 89 -12.81 -9.87 -3.37
N LEU A 90 -12.84 -8.73 -2.67
CA LEU A 90 -11.63 -7.97 -2.34
C LEU A 90 -10.68 -8.81 -1.48
N HIS A 91 -11.20 -9.41 -0.40
CA HIS A 91 -10.39 -10.24 0.49
C HIS A 91 -9.84 -11.48 -0.25
N GLU A 92 -10.65 -12.15 -1.04
CA GLU A 92 -10.22 -13.29 -1.85
C GLU A 92 -9.11 -12.88 -2.84
N SER A 93 -9.29 -11.74 -3.52
CA SER A 93 -8.28 -11.21 -4.44
C SER A 93 -6.97 -10.90 -3.71
N MET A 94 -7.03 -10.32 -2.51
CA MET A 94 -5.85 -10.05 -1.70
C MET A 94 -5.19 -11.33 -1.15
N VAL A 95 -5.96 -12.36 -0.82
CA VAL A 95 -5.43 -13.69 -0.47
C VAL A 95 -4.71 -14.30 -1.68
N ASN A 96 -5.26 -14.19 -2.87
CA ASN A 96 -4.67 -14.71 -4.10
C ASN A 96 -3.35 -14.04 -4.51
N VAL A 97 -3.00 -12.89 -3.94
CA VAL A 97 -1.65 -12.29 -4.10
C VAL A 97 -0.56 -13.23 -3.59
N ILE A 98 -0.85 -14.02 -2.54
CA ILE A 98 0.08 -15.02 -1.97
C ILE A 98 -0.33 -16.43 -2.38
N GLU A 99 -1.60 -16.81 -2.23
CA GLU A 99 -2.06 -18.19 -2.44
C GLU A 99 -2.29 -18.52 -3.92
N GLY A 100 -2.52 -17.54 -4.78
CA GLY A 100 -2.75 -17.72 -6.21
C GLY A 100 -1.47 -18.14 -6.96
N ASN A 101 -1.64 -18.97 -8.00
CA ASN A 101 -0.51 -19.45 -8.81
C ASN A 101 0.23 -18.33 -9.56
N THR A 102 -0.48 -17.25 -9.89
CA THR A 102 0.06 -16.05 -10.55
C THR A 102 0.25 -14.89 -9.59
N GLY A 103 0.09 -15.12 -8.28
CA GLY A 103 0.20 -14.08 -7.25
C GLY A 103 1.59 -13.43 -7.22
N THR A 104 1.62 -12.09 -7.11
CA THR A 104 2.87 -11.33 -7.11
C THR A 104 3.76 -11.60 -5.90
N ALA A 105 3.19 -12.17 -4.82
CA ALA A 105 3.91 -12.58 -3.62
C ALA A 105 3.82 -14.10 -3.35
N ARG A 106 3.56 -14.94 -4.36
CA ARG A 106 3.38 -16.40 -4.21
C ARG A 106 4.55 -17.12 -3.55
N ARG A 107 5.76 -16.57 -3.61
CA ARG A 107 6.95 -17.11 -2.94
C ARG A 107 6.85 -17.12 -1.41
N LEU A 108 5.91 -16.35 -0.84
CA LEU A 108 5.67 -16.30 0.61
C LEU A 108 4.78 -17.43 1.11
N ARG A 109 4.13 -18.20 0.21
CA ARG A 109 3.20 -19.28 0.56
C ARG A 109 3.83 -20.31 1.49
N GLU A 110 5.05 -20.70 1.21
CA GLU A 110 5.77 -21.74 1.97
C GLU A 110 6.39 -21.24 3.30
N ARG A 111 6.39 -19.93 3.51
CA ARG A 111 7.02 -19.30 4.68
C ARG A 111 6.09 -19.17 5.88
N LYS A 112 4.83 -19.53 5.73
CA LYS A 112 3.79 -19.30 6.75
C LYS A 112 2.84 -20.49 6.83
N ASN A 113 2.26 -20.68 8.01
CA ASN A 113 1.26 -21.71 8.29
C ASN A 113 -0.16 -21.15 8.50
N TYR A 114 -0.39 -19.92 8.05
CA TYR A 114 -1.68 -19.21 8.13
C TYR A 114 -1.91 -18.41 6.84
N ILE A 115 -3.19 -18.16 6.54
CA ILE A 115 -3.57 -17.43 5.33
C ILE A 115 -3.47 -15.92 5.59
N VAL A 116 -2.86 -15.21 4.66
CA VAL A 116 -2.67 -13.76 4.70
C VAL A 116 -3.24 -13.13 3.43
N ALA A 117 -4.01 -12.07 3.61
CA ALA A 117 -4.38 -11.19 2.52
C ALA A 117 -3.33 -10.09 2.36
N ALA A 118 -2.86 -9.83 1.15
CA ALA A 118 -1.80 -8.87 0.89
C ALA A 118 -1.97 -8.11 -0.43
N LYS A 119 -1.22 -7.00 -0.57
CA LYS A 119 -1.01 -6.31 -1.85
C LYS A 119 0.41 -5.79 -1.91
N THR A 120 1.14 -6.19 -2.92
CA THR A 120 2.49 -5.68 -3.20
C THR A 120 2.42 -4.32 -3.88
N GLY A 121 3.40 -3.48 -3.62
CA GLY A 121 3.61 -2.21 -4.29
C GLY A 121 5.08 -2.03 -4.65
N THR A 122 5.33 -1.14 -5.59
CA THR A 122 6.67 -0.69 -5.97
C THR A 122 6.57 0.82 -6.18
N ALA A 123 7.37 1.59 -5.46
CA ALA A 123 7.47 3.03 -5.68
C ALA A 123 8.68 3.33 -6.56
N GLU A 124 8.40 3.78 -7.78
CA GLU A 124 9.43 4.06 -8.77
C GLU A 124 10.20 5.34 -8.41
N LEU A 125 11.54 5.24 -8.36
CA LEU A 125 12.43 6.39 -8.15
C LEU A 125 12.88 7.03 -9.47
N VAL A 126 12.97 6.24 -10.53
CA VAL A 126 13.41 6.70 -11.85
C VAL A 126 12.26 6.57 -12.83
N SER A 127 11.86 7.68 -13.44
CA SER A 127 10.76 7.69 -14.43
C SER A 127 11.20 7.13 -15.79
N GLY A 128 10.22 6.65 -16.59
CA GLY A 128 10.37 5.86 -17.80
C GLY A 128 11.41 6.30 -18.83
N ASP A 129 11.49 7.59 -19.17
CA ASP A 129 12.45 8.10 -20.17
C ASP A 129 13.91 7.95 -19.73
N ASN A 130 14.18 7.91 -18.44
CA ASN A 130 15.52 7.69 -17.90
C ASN A 130 15.80 6.20 -17.66
N ARG A 131 14.79 5.33 -17.62
CA ARG A 131 14.97 3.89 -17.40
C ARG A 131 15.67 3.19 -18.55
N GLU A 132 15.39 3.58 -19.78
CA GLU A 132 16.09 3.04 -20.96
C GLU A 132 17.59 3.39 -20.96
N GLN A 133 17.94 4.57 -20.46
CA GLN A 133 19.32 5.02 -20.34
C GLN A 133 20.12 4.24 -19.29
N TYR A 134 19.42 3.63 -18.31
CA TYR A 134 20.01 2.83 -17.22
C TYR A 134 19.86 1.32 -17.43
N SER A 135 19.20 0.86 -18.50
CA SER A 135 18.95 -0.57 -18.74
C SER A 135 20.22 -1.37 -19.02
N ASP A 136 21.26 -0.74 -19.56
CA ASP A 136 22.54 -1.38 -19.90
C ASP A 136 23.60 -1.29 -18.79
N THR A 137 23.38 -0.45 -17.78
CA THR A 137 24.26 -0.33 -16.62
C THR A 137 23.50 -0.79 -15.38
N ARG A 138 24.14 -1.63 -14.55
CA ARG A 138 23.62 -2.03 -13.26
C ARG A 138 23.28 -0.75 -12.48
N LEU A 139 21.98 -0.50 -12.25
CA LEU A 139 21.53 0.65 -11.46
C LEU A 139 22.31 0.66 -10.13
N ASP A 140 22.80 1.84 -9.75
CA ASP A 140 23.29 2.06 -8.40
C ASP A 140 22.20 1.61 -7.42
N ASP A 141 22.58 0.92 -6.37
CA ASP A 141 21.65 0.39 -5.37
C ASP A 141 20.70 1.48 -4.81
N SER A 142 21.19 2.72 -4.77
CA SER A 142 20.41 3.91 -4.32
C SER A 142 19.32 4.34 -5.31
N LEU A 143 19.34 3.88 -6.54
CA LEU A 143 18.37 4.23 -7.60
C LEU A 143 17.33 3.14 -7.84
N ARG A 144 17.41 2.02 -7.10
CA ARG A 144 16.41 0.96 -7.19
C ARG A 144 15.09 1.40 -6.59
N ASP A 145 14.02 0.89 -7.15
CA ASP A 145 12.66 1.16 -6.67
C ASP A 145 12.46 0.71 -5.20
N HIS A 146 11.61 1.41 -4.46
CA HIS A 146 11.25 0.98 -3.12
C HIS A 146 10.24 -0.16 -3.17
N ALA A 147 10.49 -1.22 -2.40
CA ALA A 147 9.59 -2.35 -2.25
C ALA A 147 8.56 -2.07 -1.15
N LEU A 148 7.28 -2.27 -1.47
CA LEU A 148 6.18 -2.07 -0.53
C LEU A 148 5.30 -3.32 -0.46
N ILE A 149 4.73 -3.55 0.71
CA ILE A 149 3.63 -4.50 0.89
C ILE A 149 2.72 -4.01 2.02
N ILE A 150 1.42 -4.14 1.82
CA ILE A 150 0.44 -4.11 2.88
C ILE A 150 -0.15 -5.51 3.04
N ALA A 151 -0.42 -5.91 4.27
CA ALA A 151 -1.01 -7.21 4.54
C ALA A 151 -1.87 -7.19 5.80
N PHE A 152 -2.77 -8.15 5.90
CA PHE A 152 -3.53 -8.41 7.12
C PHE A 152 -3.84 -9.90 7.26
N GLY A 153 -3.94 -10.36 8.49
CA GLY A 153 -4.20 -11.76 8.80
C GLY A 153 -4.28 -12.06 10.30
N PRO A 154 -4.47 -13.34 10.66
CA PRO A 154 -4.78 -14.49 9.80
C PRO A 154 -6.20 -14.40 9.22
N MET A 155 -6.39 -14.85 7.99
CA MET A 155 -7.73 -14.95 7.41
C MET A 155 -8.43 -16.24 7.90
N PRO A 156 -9.79 -16.25 8.03
CA PRO A 156 -10.75 -15.18 7.66
C PRO A 156 -10.97 -14.12 8.75
N ASN A 157 -10.36 -14.23 9.93
CA ASN A 157 -10.56 -13.34 11.07
C ASN A 157 -9.26 -12.58 11.37
N PRO A 158 -8.95 -11.51 10.64
CA PRO A 158 -7.66 -10.81 10.75
C PRO A 158 -7.53 -10.13 12.11
N ARG A 159 -6.37 -10.28 12.73
CA ARG A 159 -5.99 -9.67 14.02
C ARG A 159 -4.89 -8.65 13.89
N TYR A 160 -4.15 -8.71 12.80
CA TYR A 160 -3.00 -7.86 12.53
C TYR A 160 -3.14 -7.24 11.16
N ALA A 161 -2.76 -5.98 11.03
CA ALA A 161 -2.56 -5.30 9.78
C ALA A 161 -1.15 -4.70 9.78
N VAL A 162 -0.44 -4.84 8.68
CA VAL A 162 0.96 -4.43 8.56
C VAL A 162 1.19 -3.68 7.24
N SER A 163 2.11 -2.75 7.28
CA SER A 163 2.73 -2.13 6.12
C SER A 163 4.23 -2.22 6.26
N VAL A 164 4.90 -2.63 5.21
CA VAL A 164 6.37 -2.70 5.14
C VAL A 164 6.83 -1.92 3.93
N VAL A 165 7.80 -1.07 4.15
CA VAL A 165 8.54 -0.35 3.09
C VAL A 165 10.02 -0.71 3.25
N VAL A 166 10.61 -1.20 2.17
CA VAL A 166 12.05 -1.45 2.09
C VAL A 166 12.61 -0.54 1.02
N GLU A 167 13.36 0.47 1.45
CA GLU A 167 14.00 1.40 0.53
C GLU A 167 14.96 0.64 -0.39
N ASN A 168 14.89 0.95 -1.69
CA ASN A 168 15.70 0.32 -2.73
C ASN A 168 15.57 -1.22 -2.81
N GLY A 169 14.47 -1.77 -2.27
CA GLY A 169 14.19 -3.21 -2.18
C GLY A 169 13.62 -3.84 -3.45
N GLU A 170 13.51 -3.08 -4.54
CA GLU A 170 13.05 -3.45 -5.89
C GLU A 170 11.59 -3.92 -5.94
N SER A 171 11.29 -5.11 -5.45
CA SER A 171 9.96 -5.73 -5.59
C SER A 171 9.28 -5.96 -4.24
N GLY A 172 8.03 -5.53 -4.13
CA GLY A 172 7.25 -5.73 -2.90
C GLY A 172 7.14 -7.19 -2.48
N GLY A 173 7.05 -8.14 -3.43
CA GLY A 173 6.93 -9.55 -3.12
C GLY A 173 8.21 -10.20 -2.60
N SER A 174 9.39 -9.79 -3.10
CA SER A 174 10.69 -10.34 -2.71
C SER A 174 11.41 -9.48 -1.67
N GLY A 175 11.30 -8.16 -1.75
CA GLY A 175 11.97 -7.24 -0.82
C GLY A 175 11.19 -7.04 0.48
N ALA A 176 9.92 -6.61 0.41
CA ALA A 176 9.12 -6.30 1.59
C ALA A 176 8.33 -7.50 2.15
N GLY A 177 7.94 -8.44 1.28
CA GLY A 177 7.11 -9.58 1.66
C GLY A 177 7.66 -10.46 2.78
N PRO A 178 8.93 -10.90 2.75
CA PRO A 178 9.51 -11.71 3.81
C PRO A 178 9.46 -11.06 5.20
N VAL A 179 9.59 -9.74 5.25
CA VAL A 179 9.48 -8.96 6.50
C VAL A 179 8.04 -8.92 7.00
N ALA A 180 7.07 -8.79 6.08
CA ALA A 180 5.64 -8.72 6.44
C ALA A 180 5.07 -10.05 6.95
N THR A 181 5.73 -11.19 6.67
CA THR A 181 5.27 -12.54 7.02
C THR A 181 6.16 -13.23 8.06
N SER A 182 7.15 -12.54 8.60
CA SER A 182 7.94 -12.98 9.75
C SER A 182 7.21 -12.68 11.07
#